data_5632e3383b243d9c57d5aa377b108e2b
#
_entry.id   5632e3383b243d9c57d5aa377b108e2b
#
_cell.length_a   1.000
_cell.length_b   1.000
_cell.length_c   1.000
_cell.angle_alpha   90.00
_cell.angle_beta   90.00
_cell.angle_gamma   90.00
#
_symmetry.space_group_name_H-M   'P 1'
#
loop_
_entity.id
_entity.type
_entity.pdbx_description
1 polymer ?
#
loop_
_entity_poly.entity_id
_entity_poly.type
_entity_poly.pdbx_seq_one_letter_code
_entity_poly.pdbx_strand_id
1 'polypeptide(L)'
;MRDAQEYWLKNDAATFNRRWKIVLMHKDIYDYAQDKFSDIGEIFMNLFDELEIDLVLTGHLHTYRNRGKIFAQKKSARGTTYILCGRSGDQKYMEPHSDIDDVTFENLRKEPESFILLDVRVDSLNLFCQTVDGDILDNFSLYK
;
A
#
# COMPACT_ATOMS: atom_id res chain seq x y z
N MET A 1 5.46 8.19 -21.26
CA MET A 1 4.82 8.56 -19.97
C MET A 1 5.44 7.83 -18.80
N ARG A 2 5.62 6.51 -18.86
CA ARG A 2 6.27 5.67 -17.84
C ARG A 2 7.68 6.16 -17.49
N ASP A 3 8.57 6.26 -18.48
CA ASP A 3 9.97 6.65 -18.27
C ASP A 3 10.09 8.04 -17.60
N ALA A 4 9.14 8.93 -17.87
CA ALA A 4 9.09 10.24 -17.24
C ALA A 4 8.73 10.14 -15.73
N GLN A 5 7.85 9.22 -15.36
CA GLN A 5 7.47 8.99 -13.96
C GLN A 5 8.61 8.33 -13.18
N GLU A 6 9.27 7.33 -13.76
CA GLU A 6 10.43 6.69 -13.16
C GLU A 6 11.58 7.71 -12.96
N TYR A 7 11.87 8.49 -13.99
CA TYR A 7 12.89 9.53 -13.93
C TYR A 7 12.58 10.59 -12.84
N TRP A 8 11.33 11.05 -12.82
CA TRP A 8 10.88 12.01 -11.81
C TRP A 8 11.04 11.44 -10.39
N LEU A 9 10.54 10.21 -10.16
CA LEU A 9 10.60 9.58 -8.84
C LEU A 9 12.06 9.36 -8.36
N LYS A 10 12.96 8.93 -9.26
CA LYS A 10 14.38 8.80 -8.93
C LYS A 10 15.01 10.13 -8.52
N ASN A 11 14.72 11.19 -9.26
CA ASN A 11 15.25 12.52 -8.95
C ASN A 11 14.66 13.07 -7.64
N ASP A 12 13.35 12.92 -7.44
CA ASP A 12 12.68 13.35 -6.22
C ASP A 12 13.26 12.62 -5.00
N ALA A 13 13.34 11.29 -5.07
CA ALA A 13 13.90 10.48 -3.99
C ALA A 13 15.38 10.76 -3.72
N ALA A 14 16.17 11.10 -4.75
CA ALA A 14 17.59 11.43 -4.60
C ALA A 14 17.83 12.77 -3.88
N THR A 15 16.91 13.73 -4.05
CA THR A 15 16.97 15.04 -3.39
C THR A 15 16.28 15.05 -2.02
N PHE A 16 15.57 13.99 -1.69
CA PHE A 16 14.76 13.87 -0.48
C PHE A 16 15.62 13.49 0.73
N ASN A 17 15.70 14.37 1.71
CA ASN A 17 16.51 14.19 2.92
C ASN A 17 15.66 13.91 4.19
N ARG A 18 14.42 13.50 4.03
CA ARG A 18 13.55 13.15 5.14
C ARG A 18 13.67 11.68 5.49
N ARG A 19 13.35 11.36 6.75
CA ARG A 19 13.50 10.01 7.29
C ARG A 19 12.54 9.01 6.63
N TRP A 20 11.29 9.41 6.39
CA TRP A 20 10.24 8.57 5.83
C TRP A 20 9.97 8.90 4.37
N LYS A 21 9.97 7.89 3.53
CA LYS A 21 9.62 7.97 2.11
C LYS A 21 8.28 7.26 1.91
N ILE A 22 7.25 8.02 1.57
CA ILE A 22 5.88 7.53 1.42
C ILE A 22 5.43 7.82 -0.01
N VAL A 23 4.94 6.81 -0.69
CA VAL A 23 4.37 6.93 -2.05
C VAL A 23 2.87 6.79 -1.99
N LEU A 24 2.17 7.71 -2.64
CA LEU A 24 0.73 7.64 -2.90
C LEU A 24 0.52 7.38 -4.39
N MET A 25 -0.20 6.32 -4.73
CA MET A 25 -0.53 6.01 -6.11
C MET A 25 -1.95 5.45 -6.21
N HIS A 26 -2.60 5.66 -7.37
CA HIS A 26 -3.99 5.24 -7.49
C HIS A 26 -4.11 3.73 -7.72
N LYS A 27 -3.39 3.19 -8.68
CA LYS A 27 -3.51 1.77 -9.03
C LYS A 27 -2.75 0.88 -8.06
N ASP A 28 -3.37 -0.25 -7.75
CA ASP A 28 -2.74 -1.27 -6.92
C ASP A 28 -1.60 -1.99 -7.65
N ILE A 29 -0.70 -2.54 -6.85
CA ILE A 29 0.44 -3.33 -7.34
C ILE A 29 0.04 -4.73 -7.80
N TYR A 30 -1.18 -5.17 -7.52
CA TYR A 30 -1.67 -6.51 -7.78
C TYR A 30 -2.86 -6.50 -8.74
N ASP A 31 -2.86 -7.43 -9.70
CA ASP A 31 -3.95 -7.68 -10.64
C ASP A 31 -4.71 -8.94 -10.21
N TYR A 32 -5.84 -8.74 -9.55
CA TYR A 32 -6.66 -9.84 -9.04
C TYR A 32 -7.29 -10.68 -10.14
N ALA A 33 -7.53 -10.11 -11.30
CA ALA A 33 -8.09 -10.87 -12.42
C ALA A 33 -7.11 -11.90 -12.97
N GLN A 34 -5.81 -11.64 -12.82
CA GLN A 34 -4.73 -12.51 -13.28
C GLN A 34 -3.99 -13.22 -12.12
N ASP A 35 -4.37 -12.91 -10.89
CA ASP A 35 -3.75 -13.45 -9.66
C ASP A 35 -2.21 -13.31 -9.65
N LYS A 36 -1.72 -12.11 -9.99
CA LYS A 36 -0.29 -11.78 -10.06
C LYS A 36 -0.03 -10.30 -9.80
N PHE A 37 1.23 -9.92 -9.68
CA PHE A 37 1.58 -8.51 -9.70
C PHE A 37 1.17 -7.88 -11.03
N SER A 38 0.62 -6.66 -10.97
CA SER A 38 0.26 -5.90 -12.15
C SER A 38 1.52 -5.40 -12.88
N ASP A 39 1.38 -5.04 -14.15
CA ASP A 39 2.48 -4.42 -14.90
C ASP A 39 3.07 -3.20 -14.17
N ILE A 40 2.22 -2.45 -13.46
CA ILE A 40 2.63 -1.33 -12.60
C ILE A 40 3.40 -1.85 -11.39
N GLY A 41 2.92 -2.92 -10.76
CA GLY A 41 3.60 -3.56 -9.64
C GLY A 41 4.98 -4.07 -10.03
N GLU A 42 5.08 -4.83 -11.09
CA GLU A 42 6.36 -5.39 -11.56
C GLU A 42 7.43 -4.32 -11.80
N ILE A 43 7.02 -3.16 -12.30
CA ILE A 43 7.93 -2.05 -12.60
C ILE A 43 8.30 -1.27 -11.35
N PHE A 44 7.29 -0.75 -10.66
CA PHE A 44 7.52 0.19 -9.58
C PHE A 44 8.00 -0.48 -8.29
N MET A 45 7.64 -1.74 -8.02
CA MET A 45 8.14 -2.43 -6.83
C MET A 45 9.65 -2.55 -6.81
N ASN A 46 10.28 -2.88 -7.95
CA ASN A 46 11.73 -2.92 -8.05
C ASN A 46 12.37 -1.53 -7.82
N LEU A 47 11.71 -0.49 -8.34
CA LEU A 47 12.14 0.89 -8.13
C LEU A 47 11.97 1.32 -6.66
N PHE A 48 10.88 0.92 -6.01
CA PHE A 48 10.66 1.21 -4.60
C PHE A 48 11.69 0.54 -3.70
N ASP A 49 12.09 -0.69 -4.04
CA ASP A 49 13.18 -1.39 -3.34
C ASP A 49 14.52 -0.65 -3.53
N GLU A 50 14.84 -0.23 -4.77
CA GLU A 50 16.04 0.55 -5.09
C GLU A 50 16.10 1.89 -4.32
N LEU A 51 14.97 2.57 -4.22
CA LEU A 51 14.84 3.87 -3.57
C LEU A 51 14.60 3.79 -2.06
N GLU A 52 14.50 2.58 -1.51
CA GLU A 52 14.20 2.35 -0.10
C GLU A 52 12.92 3.08 0.35
N ILE A 53 11.83 2.90 -0.39
CA ILE A 53 10.51 3.42 -0.01
C ILE A 53 10.00 2.66 1.20
N ASP A 54 9.49 3.37 2.21
CA ASP A 54 9.00 2.76 3.45
C ASP A 54 7.57 2.25 3.34
N LEU A 55 6.72 3.06 2.72
CA LEU A 55 5.28 2.81 2.63
C LEU A 55 4.73 3.23 1.27
N VAL A 56 3.93 2.36 0.69
CA VAL A 56 3.13 2.65 -0.50
C VAL A 56 1.65 2.51 -0.15
N LEU A 57 0.89 3.57 -0.37
CA LEU A 57 -0.56 3.59 -0.23
C LEU A 57 -1.19 3.58 -1.61
N THR A 58 -2.04 2.59 -1.86
CA THR A 58 -2.77 2.44 -3.12
C THR A 58 -4.27 2.58 -2.93
N GLY A 59 -4.99 2.84 -4.00
CA GLY A 59 -6.44 2.91 -4.06
C GLY A 59 -7.00 2.03 -5.18
N HIS A 60 -7.97 2.53 -5.93
CA HIS A 60 -8.61 1.89 -7.07
C HIS A 60 -9.58 0.76 -6.69
N LEU A 61 -9.11 -0.23 -5.97
CA LEU A 61 -9.94 -1.31 -5.45
C LEU A 61 -10.56 -0.86 -4.13
N HIS A 62 -11.86 -1.03 -3.99
CA HIS A 62 -12.61 -0.51 -2.84
C HIS A 62 -12.61 -1.53 -1.69
N THR A 63 -11.43 -1.96 -1.28
CA THR A 63 -11.21 -2.90 -0.17
C THR A 63 -9.91 -2.54 0.56
N TYR A 64 -9.88 -2.80 1.86
CA TYR A 64 -8.66 -2.63 2.65
C TYR A 64 -7.82 -3.91 2.61
N ARG A 65 -6.52 -3.74 2.38
CA ARG A 65 -5.54 -4.83 2.49
C ARG A 65 -4.21 -4.33 3.01
N ASN A 66 -3.72 -4.99 4.04
CA ASN A 66 -2.37 -4.81 4.53
C ASN A 66 -1.51 -5.97 4.03
N ARG A 67 -0.72 -5.73 2.99
CA ARG A 67 0.16 -6.74 2.42
C ARG A 67 1.47 -6.89 3.20
N GLY A 68 1.70 -6.02 4.20
CA GLY A 68 2.96 -6.01 4.93
C GLY A 68 4.17 -5.67 4.05
N LYS A 69 5.34 -6.08 4.48
CA LYS A 69 6.59 -5.80 3.76
C LYS A 69 6.81 -6.79 2.63
N ILE A 70 7.17 -6.24 1.47
CA ILE A 70 7.54 -6.99 0.27
C ILE A 70 8.91 -6.50 -0.20
N PHE A 71 9.80 -7.42 -0.55
CA PHE A 71 11.10 -7.16 -1.14
C PHE A 71 11.33 -8.16 -2.28
N ALA A 72 11.80 -7.67 -3.43
CA ALA A 72 12.01 -8.47 -4.64
C ALA A 72 10.75 -9.31 -4.98
N GLN A 73 9.57 -8.66 -4.88
CA GLN A 73 8.26 -9.25 -5.16
C GLN A 73 7.89 -10.46 -4.28
N LYS A 74 8.46 -10.55 -3.08
CA LYS A 74 8.17 -11.61 -2.11
C LYS A 74 7.94 -11.05 -0.71
N LYS A 75 7.06 -11.67 0.06
CA LYS A 75 6.92 -11.36 1.49
C LYS A 75 8.27 -11.42 2.19
N SER A 76 8.54 -10.42 3.03
CA SER A 76 9.86 -10.25 3.63
C SER A 76 9.75 -9.54 4.99
N ALA A 77 10.77 -9.71 5.84
CA ALA A 77 10.93 -8.89 7.05
C ALA A 77 11.46 -7.49 6.74
N ARG A 78 11.96 -7.26 5.52
CA ARG A 78 12.48 -5.98 5.03
C ARG A 78 11.73 -5.55 3.76
N GLY A 79 12.04 -4.36 3.26
CA GLY A 79 11.47 -3.81 2.05
C GLY A 79 10.29 -2.88 2.32
N THR A 80 9.59 -2.53 1.28
CA THR A 80 8.49 -1.58 1.28
C THR A 80 7.22 -2.21 1.84
N THR A 81 6.50 -1.49 2.69
CA THR A 81 5.15 -1.89 3.15
C THR A 81 4.10 -1.41 2.16
N TYR A 82 3.17 -2.28 1.78
CA TYR A 82 2.11 -1.98 0.81
C TYR A 82 0.74 -2.08 1.45
N ILE A 83 -0.05 -1.01 1.31
CA ILE A 83 -1.41 -0.90 1.85
C ILE A 83 -2.37 -0.48 0.74
N LEU A 84 -3.42 -1.24 0.55
CA LEU A 84 -4.59 -0.85 -0.21
C LEU A 84 -5.59 -0.18 0.75
N CYS A 85 -5.96 1.07 0.47
CA CYS A 85 -6.50 2.00 1.47
C CYS A 85 -7.98 1.81 1.84
N GLY A 86 -8.63 0.79 1.32
CA GLY A 86 -10.02 0.54 1.68
C GLY A 86 -11.03 1.36 0.87
N ARG A 87 -12.24 1.35 1.34
CA ARG A 87 -13.40 1.91 0.67
C ARG A 87 -13.83 3.22 1.32
N SER A 88 -13.83 4.30 0.54
CA SER A 88 -14.36 5.61 0.98
C SER A 88 -15.66 6.03 0.28
N GLY A 89 -16.23 5.16 -0.56
CA GLY A 89 -17.44 5.41 -1.34
C GLY A 89 -18.41 4.22 -1.34
N ASP A 90 -19.47 4.32 -2.13
CA ASP A 90 -20.62 3.40 -2.07
C ASP A 90 -20.43 2.08 -2.84
N GLN A 91 -19.52 1.99 -3.79
CA GLN A 91 -19.32 0.77 -4.57
C GLN A 91 -18.26 -0.15 -3.96
N LYS A 92 -18.64 -1.41 -3.81
CA LYS A 92 -17.72 -2.50 -3.46
C LYS A 92 -17.36 -3.27 -4.72
N TYR A 93 -16.07 -3.43 -4.95
CA TYR A 93 -15.61 -4.48 -5.84
C TYR A 93 -15.51 -5.78 -5.03
N MET A 94 -16.07 -6.86 -5.60
CA MET A 94 -15.88 -8.19 -5.07
C MET A 94 -14.57 -8.73 -5.66
N GLU A 95 -13.53 -8.60 -4.88
CA GLU A 95 -12.23 -9.08 -5.33
C GLU A 95 -12.04 -10.55 -5.03
N PRO A 96 -11.46 -11.32 -5.95
CA PRO A 96 -11.05 -12.68 -5.68
C PRO A 96 -9.96 -12.70 -4.61
N HIS A 97 -9.73 -13.84 -4.01
CA HIS A 97 -8.62 -14.03 -3.11
C HIS A 97 -7.29 -13.82 -3.83
N SER A 98 -6.38 -13.17 -3.14
CA SER A 98 -4.99 -13.06 -3.55
C SER A 98 -4.21 -14.26 -3.00
N ASP A 99 -3.24 -14.76 -3.74
CA ASP A 99 -2.27 -15.74 -3.23
C ASP A 99 -1.22 -15.09 -2.32
N ILE A 100 -1.19 -13.75 -2.28
CA ILE A 100 -0.41 -13.00 -1.31
C ILE A 100 -1.13 -13.05 0.03
N ASP A 101 -0.48 -13.66 1.01
CA ASP A 101 -0.96 -13.67 2.39
C ASP A 101 -0.95 -12.23 2.95
N ASP A 102 -2.13 -11.67 3.11
CA ASP A 102 -2.35 -10.31 3.61
C ASP A 102 -3.50 -10.25 4.63
N VAL A 103 -3.50 -9.22 5.44
CA VAL A 103 -4.64 -8.91 6.31
C VAL A 103 -5.78 -8.38 5.45
N THR A 104 -6.90 -9.06 5.50
CA THR A 104 -8.11 -8.73 4.75
C THR A 104 -9.36 -9.11 5.55
N PHE A 105 -10.53 -8.66 5.11
CA PHE A 105 -11.78 -9.03 5.73
C PHE A 105 -12.28 -10.37 5.19
N GLU A 106 -12.76 -11.24 6.10
CA GLU A 106 -13.36 -12.53 5.74
C GLU A 106 -14.56 -12.38 4.79
N ASN A 107 -15.27 -11.26 4.90
CA ASN A 107 -16.44 -10.98 4.10
C ASN A 107 -16.40 -9.57 3.51
N LEU A 108 -15.85 -9.45 2.32
CA LEU A 108 -15.72 -8.18 1.57
C LEU A 108 -17.07 -7.46 1.35
N ARG A 109 -18.18 -8.19 1.29
CA ARG A 109 -19.52 -7.58 1.16
C ARG A 109 -19.93 -6.77 2.38
N LYS A 110 -19.33 -7.07 3.54
CA LYS A 110 -19.59 -6.39 4.82
C LYS A 110 -18.48 -5.43 5.22
N GLU A 111 -17.44 -5.29 4.39
CA GLU A 111 -16.38 -4.34 4.69
C GLU A 111 -16.96 -2.93 4.81
N PRO A 112 -16.78 -2.26 5.94
CA PRO A 112 -17.30 -0.91 6.15
C PRO A 112 -16.52 0.13 5.36
N GLU A 113 -17.09 1.32 5.21
CA GLU A 113 -16.35 2.48 4.77
C GLU A 113 -15.26 2.81 5.79
N SER A 114 -14.07 3.06 5.28
CA SER A 114 -12.90 3.27 6.12
C SER A 114 -11.93 4.30 5.53
N PHE A 115 -11.09 4.81 6.37
CA PHE A 115 -10.00 5.71 6.00
C PHE A 115 -8.75 5.39 6.80
N ILE A 116 -7.62 5.88 6.32
CA ILE A 116 -6.33 5.69 6.98
C ILE A 116 -5.89 6.99 7.63
N LEU A 117 -5.57 6.91 8.93
CA LEU A 117 -4.82 7.92 9.65
C LEU A 117 -3.35 7.51 9.71
N LEU A 118 -2.48 8.45 9.35
CA LEU A 118 -1.05 8.25 9.38
C LEU A 118 -0.42 9.26 10.34
N ASP A 119 0.09 8.78 11.48
CA ASP A 119 0.86 9.56 12.45
C ASP A 119 2.35 9.38 12.17
N VAL A 120 2.99 10.42 11.64
CA VAL A 120 4.40 10.41 11.24
C VAL A 120 5.24 11.08 12.31
N ARG A 121 6.10 10.31 12.95
CA ARG A 121 7.06 10.78 13.96
C ARG A 121 8.50 10.59 13.48
N VAL A 122 9.44 11.05 14.27
CA VAL A 122 10.87 10.93 13.91
C VAL A 122 11.23 9.44 13.75
N ASP A 123 10.94 8.60 14.72
CA ASP A 123 11.38 7.20 14.77
C ASP A 123 10.28 6.18 14.49
N SER A 124 9.05 6.64 14.27
CA SER A 124 7.92 5.77 13.98
C SER A 124 6.94 6.37 12.98
N LEU A 125 6.30 5.50 12.24
CA LEU A 125 5.19 5.82 11.36
C LEU A 125 4.05 4.87 11.77
N ASN A 126 3.00 5.44 12.37
CA ASN A 126 1.88 4.68 12.90
C ASN A 126 0.69 4.82 11.95
N LEU A 127 0.15 3.70 11.52
CA LEU A 127 -1.00 3.64 10.63
C LEU A 127 -2.19 3.05 11.36
N PHE A 128 -3.35 3.70 11.21
CA PHE A 128 -4.63 3.25 11.74
C PHE A 128 -5.65 3.25 10.60
N CYS A 129 -6.19 2.08 10.28
CA CYS A 129 -7.36 1.97 9.43
C CYS A 129 -8.61 2.02 10.30
N GLN A 130 -9.44 3.02 10.08
CA GLN A 130 -10.61 3.33 10.92
C GLN A 130 -11.87 3.40 10.10
N THR A 131 -12.99 2.93 10.65
CA THR A 131 -14.32 3.16 10.08
C THR A 131 -14.78 4.58 10.34
N VAL A 132 -15.83 5.01 9.64
CA VAL A 132 -16.48 6.31 9.88
C VAL A 132 -17.13 6.40 11.28
N ASP A 133 -17.44 5.27 11.88
CA ASP A 133 -18.02 5.18 13.24
C ASP A 133 -16.91 5.14 14.33
N GLY A 134 -15.64 5.09 13.94
CA GLY A 134 -14.49 5.14 14.84
C GLY A 134 -13.90 3.79 15.23
N ASP A 135 -14.43 2.69 14.73
CA ASP A 135 -13.85 1.36 14.97
C ASP A 135 -12.51 1.21 14.27
N ILE A 136 -11.53 0.64 14.96
CA ILE A 136 -10.23 0.34 14.39
C ILE A 136 -10.29 -1.03 13.70
N LEU A 137 -10.07 -1.04 12.39
CA LEU A 137 -10.04 -2.26 11.58
C LEU A 137 -8.65 -2.90 11.56
N ASP A 138 -7.61 -2.08 11.50
CA ASP A 138 -6.22 -2.50 11.55
C ASP A 138 -5.35 -1.38 12.10
N ASN A 139 -4.26 -1.74 12.76
CA ASN A 139 -3.22 -0.79 13.15
C ASN A 139 -1.85 -1.47 13.16
N PHE A 140 -0.84 -0.74 12.75
CA PHE A 140 0.56 -1.19 12.85
C PHE A 140 1.51 -0.01 12.87
N SER A 141 2.77 -0.28 13.19
CA SER A 141 3.83 0.72 13.22
C SER A 141 5.06 0.24 12.46
N LEU A 142 5.68 1.17 11.74
CA LEU A 142 7.02 1.02 11.18
C LEU A 142 8.00 1.80 12.04
N TYR A 143 9.22 1.29 12.18
CA TYR A 143 10.28 1.90 12.97
C TYR A 143 11.57 2.02 12.18
N LYS A 144 12.33 3.11 12.44
CA LYS A 144 13.67 3.39 11.91
C LYS A 144 14.63 3.80 13.01
#